data_c91a816a7cb0279f4846056a5a7a8568
#
_entry.id   c91a816a7cb0279f4846056a5a7a8568
#
_cell.length_a   1.000
_cell.length_b   1.000
_cell.length_c   1.000
_cell.angle_alpha   90.00
_cell.angle_beta   90.00
_cell.angle_gamma   90.00
#
_symmetry.space_group_name_H-M   'P 1'
#
loop_
_entity.id
_entity.type
_entity.pdbx_description
1 polymer ?
#
loop_
_entity_poly.entity_id
_entity_poly.type
_entity_poly.pdbx_seq_one_letter_code
_entity_poly.pdbx_strand_id
1 'polypeptide(L)'
;MPVTIVVADDEAQYREFVRFLIASAPDSMIVVGEAADGEEALAVARRERPDIVITDLMMPRLSGIDLTKRIRQELPQTRVILMSSFTEDAYRLMASDSGADAFVSKQVIFDNLLPAIRDVMRRRLSGGSGWLPPGTGASSASAAPK
;
A
#
# COMPACT_ATOMS: atom_id res chain seq x y z
N MET A 1 -9.54 -11.31 13.55
CA MET A 1 -9.52 -11.60 12.11
C MET A 1 -8.24 -11.05 11.50
N PRO A 2 -7.59 -11.78 10.62
CA PRO A 2 -6.38 -11.26 10.01
C PRO A 2 -6.68 -10.11 9.05
N VAL A 3 -5.72 -9.22 8.92
CA VAL A 3 -5.77 -8.19 7.88
C VAL A 3 -5.44 -8.86 6.56
N THR A 4 -6.29 -8.69 5.56
CA THR A 4 -6.09 -9.33 4.26
C THR A 4 -5.44 -8.34 3.29
N ILE A 5 -4.44 -8.81 2.56
CA ILE A 5 -3.60 -7.95 1.74
C ILE A 5 -3.42 -8.55 0.34
N VAL A 6 -3.50 -7.69 -0.67
CA VAL A 6 -3.12 -8.04 -2.04
C VAL A 6 -1.86 -7.26 -2.37
N VAL A 7 -0.87 -7.91 -2.98
CA VAL A 7 0.40 -7.30 -3.35
C VAL A 7 0.50 -7.26 -4.86
N ALA A 8 0.75 -6.08 -5.42
CA ALA A 8 0.87 -5.89 -6.86
C ALA A 8 2.21 -5.26 -7.20
N ASP A 9 2.99 -5.91 -8.04
CA ASP A 9 4.28 -5.41 -8.50
C ASP A 9 4.68 -6.27 -9.70
N ASP A 10 5.21 -5.66 -10.75
CA ASP A 10 5.58 -6.43 -11.92
C ASP A 10 6.87 -7.21 -11.74
N GLU A 11 7.58 -7.01 -10.64
CA GLU A 11 8.78 -7.78 -10.32
C GLU A 11 8.44 -8.88 -9.32
N ALA A 12 8.49 -10.12 -9.78
CA ALA A 12 8.14 -11.26 -8.94
C ALA A 12 8.99 -11.33 -7.67
N GLN A 13 10.27 -11.00 -7.78
CA GLN A 13 11.15 -11.06 -6.62
C GLN A 13 10.75 -10.03 -5.57
N TYR A 14 10.29 -8.87 -6.00
CA TYR A 14 9.88 -7.86 -5.05
C TYR A 14 8.57 -8.26 -4.36
N ARG A 15 7.64 -8.87 -5.11
CA ARG A 15 6.41 -9.39 -4.49
C ARG A 15 6.76 -10.43 -3.41
N GLU A 16 7.73 -11.29 -3.71
CA GLU A 16 8.14 -12.32 -2.76
C GLU A 16 8.73 -11.69 -1.50
N PHE A 17 9.54 -10.65 -1.67
CA PHE A 17 10.12 -9.94 -0.54
C PHE A 17 9.05 -9.31 0.34
N VAL A 18 8.06 -8.67 -0.28
CA VAL A 18 6.97 -8.05 0.48
C VAL A 18 6.16 -9.12 1.22
N ARG A 19 5.89 -10.25 0.57
CA ARG A 19 5.19 -11.35 1.24
C ARG A 19 5.97 -11.85 2.44
N PHE A 20 7.30 -11.93 2.30
CA PHE A 20 8.15 -12.37 3.39
C PHE A 20 8.06 -11.41 4.58
N LEU A 21 8.10 -10.11 4.30
CA LEU A 21 7.99 -9.12 5.37
C LEU A 21 6.65 -9.26 6.11
N ILE A 22 5.58 -9.41 5.36
CA ILE A 22 4.24 -9.53 5.95
C ILE A 22 4.14 -10.80 6.78
N ALA A 23 4.67 -11.91 6.26
CA ALA A 23 4.61 -13.18 6.97
C ALA A 23 5.44 -13.16 8.24
N SER A 24 6.46 -12.31 8.31
CA SER A 24 7.32 -12.25 9.49
C SER A 24 6.75 -11.36 10.58
N ALA A 25 5.67 -10.64 10.30
CA ALA A 25 5.10 -9.74 11.29
C ALA A 25 4.43 -10.54 12.41
N PRO A 26 4.53 -10.06 13.65
CA PRO A 26 3.83 -10.74 14.75
C PRO A 26 2.32 -10.53 14.71
N ASP A 27 1.86 -9.51 13.99
CA ASP A 27 0.43 -9.24 13.86
C ASP A 27 -0.20 -10.25 12.91
N SER A 28 -1.50 -10.41 13.00
CA SER A 28 -2.21 -11.31 12.12
C SER A 28 -2.48 -10.62 10.79
N MET A 29 -1.66 -10.91 9.79
CA MET A 29 -1.78 -10.37 8.44
C MET A 29 -1.58 -11.50 7.44
N ILE A 30 -2.34 -11.50 6.37
CA ILE A 30 -2.24 -12.57 5.39
C ILE A 30 -2.34 -12.00 3.97
N VAL A 31 -1.46 -12.44 3.09
CA VAL A 31 -1.51 -12.07 1.68
C VAL A 31 -2.49 -13.03 1.00
N VAL A 32 -3.60 -12.50 0.51
CA VAL A 32 -4.65 -13.31 -0.12
C VAL A 32 -4.57 -13.31 -1.63
N GLY A 33 -3.69 -12.52 -2.21
CA GLY A 33 -3.51 -12.52 -3.66
C GLY A 33 -2.34 -11.68 -4.10
N GLU A 34 -1.87 -11.93 -5.31
CA GLU A 34 -0.77 -11.21 -5.92
C GLU A 34 -1.12 -10.87 -7.35
N ALA A 35 -0.49 -9.86 -7.89
CA ALA A 35 -0.69 -9.45 -9.28
C ALA A 35 0.59 -8.87 -9.85
N ALA A 36 0.79 -9.07 -11.14
CA ALA A 36 1.97 -8.59 -11.84
C ALA A 36 1.71 -7.31 -12.64
N ASP A 37 0.46 -6.90 -12.75
CA ASP A 37 0.12 -5.64 -13.43
C ASP A 37 -1.15 -5.08 -12.82
N GLY A 38 -1.50 -3.86 -13.22
CA GLY A 38 -2.61 -3.16 -12.60
C GLY A 38 -3.97 -3.73 -12.93
N GLU A 39 -4.14 -4.29 -14.12
CA GLU A 39 -5.43 -4.89 -14.48
C GLU A 39 -5.66 -6.16 -13.69
N GLU A 40 -4.63 -6.98 -13.58
CA GLU A 40 -4.72 -8.18 -12.76
C GLU A 40 -4.97 -7.80 -11.30
N ALA A 41 -4.31 -6.76 -10.81
CA ALA A 41 -4.48 -6.33 -9.43
C ALA A 41 -5.93 -5.91 -9.16
N LEU A 42 -6.53 -5.21 -10.11
CA LEU A 42 -7.92 -4.80 -9.94
C LEU A 42 -8.85 -6.01 -9.91
N ALA A 43 -8.60 -6.99 -10.79
CA ALA A 43 -9.41 -8.21 -10.82
C ALA A 43 -9.28 -8.99 -9.50
N VAL A 44 -8.05 -9.11 -9.00
CA VAL A 44 -7.82 -9.81 -7.72
C VAL A 44 -8.48 -9.05 -6.58
N ALA A 45 -8.38 -7.73 -6.57
CA ALA A 45 -9.00 -6.93 -5.52
C ALA A 45 -10.52 -7.06 -5.53
N ARG A 46 -11.12 -7.08 -6.71
CA ARG A 46 -12.58 -7.28 -6.81
C ARG A 46 -13.02 -8.62 -6.25
N ARG A 47 -12.23 -9.66 -6.52
CA ARG A 47 -12.56 -11.00 -6.07
C ARG A 47 -12.33 -11.17 -4.57
N GLU A 48 -11.19 -10.70 -4.07
CA GLU A 48 -10.79 -10.95 -2.69
C GLU A 48 -11.31 -9.91 -1.71
N ARG A 49 -11.63 -8.72 -2.18
CA ARG A 49 -12.05 -7.59 -1.35
C ARG A 49 -11.15 -7.44 -0.13
N PRO A 50 -9.84 -7.21 -0.36
CA PRO A 50 -8.89 -7.17 0.74
C PRO A 50 -9.04 -5.92 1.60
N ASP A 51 -8.49 -5.96 2.78
CA ASP A 51 -8.40 -4.76 3.60
C ASP A 51 -7.43 -3.75 3.00
N ILE A 52 -6.33 -4.23 2.41
CA ILE A 52 -5.29 -3.37 1.87
C ILE A 52 -4.80 -3.92 0.54
N VAL A 53 -4.57 -3.03 -0.42
CA VAL A 53 -3.81 -3.32 -1.62
C VAL A 53 -2.49 -2.57 -1.51
N ILE A 54 -1.37 -3.29 -1.58
CA ILE A 54 -0.05 -2.70 -1.63
C ILE A 54 0.41 -2.82 -3.07
N THR A 55 0.67 -1.70 -3.73
CA THR A 55 0.97 -1.73 -5.16
C THR A 55 2.13 -0.82 -5.51
N ASP A 56 2.93 -1.27 -6.48
CA ASP A 56 3.94 -0.42 -7.08
C ASP A 56 3.23 0.73 -7.79
N LEU A 57 3.88 1.88 -7.82
CA LEU A 57 3.37 3.05 -8.51
C LEU A 57 3.34 2.84 -10.02
N MET A 58 4.36 2.21 -10.57
CA MET A 58 4.54 2.06 -12.00
C MET A 58 4.44 0.58 -12.38
N MET A 59 3.43 0.24 -13.14
CA MET A 59 3.23 -1.12 -13.62
C MET A 59 2.66 -1.08 -15.03
N PRO A 60 2.83 -2.15 -15.80
CA PRO A 60 2.19 -2.21 -17.12
C PRO A 60 0.67 -2.29 -17.02
N ARG A 61 0.04 -1.94 -18.08
CA ARG A 61 -1.41 -2.00 -18.32
C ARG A 61 -2.22 -1.01 -17.50
N LEU A 62 -2.05 -0.97 -16.24
CA LEU A 62 -2.72 0.00 -15.38
C LEU A 62 -1.73 0.36 -14.29
N SER A 63 -1.35 1.62 -14.20
CA SER A 63 -0.38 2.06 -13.21
C SER A 63 -0.97 1.95 -11.80
N GLY A 64 -0.11 1.99 -10.80
CA GLY A 64 -0.57 1.99 -9.42
C GLY A 64 -1.43 3.20 -9.10
N ILE A 65 -1.15 4.34 -9.73
CA ILE A 65 -1.96 5.54 -9.56
C ILE A 65 -3.38 5.31 -10.08
N ASP A 66 -3.50 4.79 -11.31
CA ASP A 66 -4.82 4.56 -11.88
C ASP A 66 -5.55 3.42 -11.17
N LEU A 67 -4.81 2.41 -10.75
CA LEU A 67 -5.38 1.35 -9.93
C LEU A 67 -5.98 1.92 -8.65
N THR A 68 -5.26 2.82 -7.99
CA THR A 68 -5.76 3.45 -6.77
C THR A 68 -7.06 4.19 -7.02
N LYS A 69 -7.13 4.95 -8.11
CA LYS A 69 -8.35 5.68 -8.44
C LYS A 69 -9.52 4.73 -8.67
N ARG A 70 -9.28 3.62 -9.34
CA ARG A 70 -10.33 2.63 -9.58
C ARG A 70 -10.78 1.97 -8.28
N ILE A 71 -9.84 1.66 -7.41
CA ILE A 71 -10.18 1.07 -6.12
C ILE A 71 -11.00 2.04 -5.28
N ARG A 72 -10.65 3.34 -5.28
CA ARG A 72 -11.44 4.32 -4.55
C ARG A 72 -12.88 4.35 -5.02
N GLN A 73 -13.10 4.18 -6.31
CA GLN A 73 -14.44 4.21 -6.88
C GLN A 73 -15.22 2.92 -6.62
N GLU A 74 -14.57 1.78 -6.78
CA GLU A 74 -15.26 0.49 -6.76
C GLU A 74 -15.22 -0.21 -5.41
N LEU A 75 -14.14 0.01 -4.65
CA LEU A 75 -13.94 -0.66 -3.37
C LEU A 75 -13.53 0.37 -2.33
N PRO A 76 -14.45 1.27 -1.96
CA PRO A 76 -14.08 2.41 -1.13
C PRO A 76 -13.57 2.03 0.26
N GLN A 77 -13.83 0.82 0.72
CA GLN A 77 -13.34 0.40 2.03
C GLN A 77 -11.95 -0.23 1.97
N THR A 78 -11.45 -0.54 0.79
CA THR A 78 -10.11 -1.09 0.65
C THR A 78 -9.11 0.05 0.73
N ARG A 79 -8.10 -0.09 1.58
CA ARG A 79 -7.02 0.89 1.69
C ARG A 79 -5.94 0.60 0.68
N VAL A 80 -5.23 1.63 0.25
CA VAL A 80 -4.17 1.47 -0.74
C VAL A 80 -2.88 2.06 -0.23
N ILE A 81 -1.81 1.26 -0.28
CA ILE A 81 -0.45 1.72 0.02
C ILE A 81 0.32 1.65 -1.28
N LEU A 82 0.86 2.78 -1.72
CA LEU A 82 1.68 2.82 -2.92
C LEU A 82 3.15 2.67 -2.54
N MET A 83 3.87 1.87 -3.31
CA MET A 83 5.31 1.72 -3.17
C MET A 83 5.98 2.28 -4.39
N SER A 84 7.15 2.88 -4.25
CA SER A 84 7.88 3.36 -5.40
C SER A 84 9.36 3.46 -5.15
N SER A 85 10.15 3.18 -6.20
CA SER A 85 11.56 3.50 -6.18
C SER A 85 11.78 4.99 -6.46
N PHE A 86 10.77 5.68 -6.95
CA PHE A 86 10.85 7.10 -7.28
C PHE A 86 10.27 7.90 -6.13
N THR A 87 11.08 8.76 -5.54
CA THR A 87 10.67 9.49 -4.34
C THR A 87 10.61 11.00 -4.54
N GLU A 88 10.72 11.46 -5.78
CA GLU A 88 10.61 12.88 -6.05
C GLU A 88 9.24 13.41 -5.65
N ASP A 89 9.18 14.68 -5.33
CA ASP A 89 7.95 15.30 -4.87
C ASP A 89 6.79 15.13 -5.83
N ALA A 90 7.07 15.13 -7.12
CA ALA A 90 6.02 14.96 -8.11
C ALA A 90 5.32 13.62 -7.97
N TYR A 91 6.08 12.55 -7.70
CA TYR A 91 5.48 11.23 -7.52
C TYR A 91 4.67 11.14 -6.24
N ARG A 92 5.14 11.78 -5.18
CA ARG A 92 4.39 11.81 -3.94
C ARG A 92 3.07 12.57 -4.10
N LEU A 93 3.12 13.66 -4.84
CA LEU A 93 1.92 14.44 -5.09
C LEU A 93 0.90 13.65 -5.90
N MET A 94 1.37 12.95 -6.94
CA MET A 94 0.48 12.10 -7.74
C MET A 94 -0.15 11.01 -6.88
N ALA A 95 0.63 10.41 -5.98
CA ALA A 95 0.14 9.38 -5.10
C ALA A 95 -0.93 9.92 -4.17
N SER A 96 -0.68 11.08 -3.58
CA SER A 96 -1.64 11.71 -2.68
C SER A 96 -2.93 12.04 -3.43
N ASP A 97 -2.82 12.61 -4.62
CA ASP A 97 -4.00 13.01 -5.39
C ASP A 97 -4.82 11.80 -5.86
N SER A 98 -4.21 10.63 -5.96
CA SER A 98 -4.93 9.45 -6.43
C SER A 98 -5.89 8.89 -5.38
N GLY A 99 -5.76 9.32 -4.14
CA GLY A 99 -6.57 8.77 -3.05
C GLY A 99 -5.90 7.65 -2.28
N ALA A 100 -4.60 7.44 -2.49
CA ALA A 100 -3.86 6.45 -1.72
C ALA A 100 -3.82 6.83 -0.24
N ASP A 101 -3.75 5.84 0.62
CA ASP A 101 -3.73 6.06 2.05
C ASP A 101 -2.32 6.23 2.58
N ALA A 102 -1.33 5.72 1.88
CA ALA A 102 0.07 5.88 2.26
C ALA A 102 0.98 5.67 1.07
N PHE A 103 2.19 6.18 1.18
CA PHE A 103 3.23 6.04 0.17
C PHE A 103 4.49 5.58 0.90
N VAL A 104 5.12 4.50 0.42
CA VAL A 104 6.32 3.97 1.02
C VAL A 104 7.41 3.87 -0.04
N SER A 105 8.59 4.40 0.26
CA SER A 105 9.73 4.25 -0.63
C SER A 105 10.23 2.82 -0.60
N LYS A 106 10.50 2.25 -1.77
CA LYS A 106 11.08 0.91 -1.83
C LYS A 106 12.47 0.87 -1.22
N GLN A 107 13.15 2.00 -1.12
CA GLN A 107 14.49 2.04 -0.54
C GLN A 107 14.47 1.76 0.96
N VAL A 108 13.37 2.04 1.63
CA VAL A 108 13.26 1.83 3.07
C VAL A 108 12.08 0.92 3.43
N ILE A 109 11.68 0.08 2.49
CA ILE A 109 10.49 -0.76 2.66
C ILE A 109 10.64 -1.70 3.86
N PHE A 110 11.84 -2.18 4.11
CA PHE A 110 12.09 -3.13 5.19
C PHE A 110 11.67 -2.54 6.54
N ASP A 111 11.98 -1.26 6.75
CA ASP A 111 11.68 -0.62 8.02
C ASP A 111 10.32 0.05 8.04
N ASN A 112 9.77 0.41 6.88
CA ASN A 112 8.61 1.30 6.85
C ASN A 112 7.31 0.63 6.44
N LEU A 113 7.35 -0.54 5.82
CA LEU A 113 6.10 -1.13 5.32
C LEU A 113 5.16 -1.56 6.44
N LEU A 114 5.65 -2.34 7.39
CA LEU A 114 4.78 -2.81 8.47
C LEU A 114 4.20 -1.67 9.30
N PRO A 115 5.00 -0.64 9.66
CA PRO A 115 4.41 0.51 10.33
C PRO A 115 3.34 1.21 9.50
N ALA A 116 3.53 1.29 8.16
CA ALA A 116 2.52 1.92 7.31
C ALA A 116 1.22 1.11 7.32
N ILE A 117 1.32 -0.22 7.24
CA ILE A 117 0.15 -1.07 7.30
C ILE A 117 -0.60 -0.85 8.61
N ARG A 118 0.11 -0.83 9.73
CA ARG A 118 -0.51 -0.64 11.03
C ARG A 118 -1.19 0.72 11.15
N ASP A 119 -0.53 1.75 10.65
CA ASP A 119 -1.10 3.10 10.71
C ASP A 119 -2.35 3.23 9.86
N VAL A 120 -2.33 2.67 8.66
CA VAL A 120 -3.47 2.72 7.76
C VAL A 120 -4.67 1.98 8.39
N MET A 121 -4.41 0.82 8.97
CA MET A 121 -5.49 0.05 9.58
C MET A 121 -6.02 0.71 10.85
N ARG A 122 -5.15 1.33 11.64
CA ARG A 122 -5.57 2.04 12.84
C ARG A 122 -6.48 3.22 12.48
N ARG A 123 -6.13 3.96 11.45
CA ARG A 123 -6.94 5.08 11.01
C ARG A 123 -8.28 4.63 10.47
N ARG A 124 -8.31 3.47 9.82
CA ARG A 124 -9.57 2.91 9.33
C ARG A 124 -10.51 2.62 10.49
N LEU A 125 -9.98 2.01 11.56
CA LEU A 125 -10.79 1.68 12.73
C LEU A 125 -11.34 2.92 13.42
N SER A 126 -10.58 4.01 13.40
CA SER A 126 -11.04 5.24 14.04
C SER A 126 -11.88 6.10 13.11
N GLY A 127 -12.11 5.63 11.88
CA GLY A 127 -12.85 6.42 10.93
C GLY A 127 -12.02 7.43 10.17
N GLY A 128 -10.74 7.50 10.47
CA GLY A 128 -9.88 8.45 9.79
C GLY A 128 -9.52 7.99 8.40
N SER A 129 -9.14 8.93 7.58
CA SER A 129 -8.67 8.61 6.26
C SER A 129 -7.73 9.72 5.83
N GLY A 130 -7.05 9.54 4.73
CA GLY A 130 -6.19 10.54 4.21
C GLY A 130 -4.77 10.07 4.09
N TRP A 131 -4.00 10.94 3.53
CA TRP A 131 -2.63 10.64 3.13
C TRP A 131 -1.69 10.53 4.33
N LEU A 132 -0.80 9.54 4.29
CA LEU A 132 0.30 9.43 5.25
C LEU A 132 1.59 9.66 4.49
N PRO A 133 2.29 10.74 4.77
CA PRO A 133 3.56 10.99 4.07
C PRO A 133 4.60 9.95 4.43
N PRO A 134 5.58 9.77 3.57
CA PRO A 134 6.64 8.81 3.82
C PRO A 134 7.34 9.09 5.14
N GLY A 135 7.61 8.04 5.86
CA GLY A 135 8.35 8.18 7.12
C GLY A 135 7.57 8.59 8.30
N THR A 136 6.23 8.73 8.20
CA THR A 136 5.51 9.13 9.34
C THR A 136 5.13 7.99 10.19
N GLY A 137 4.77 6.97 9.89
CA GLY A 137 4.34 5.90 10.71
C GLY A 137 4.91 5.84 12.04
N ALA A 138 5.44 4.77 12.36
CA ALA A 138 5.92 4.56 13.65
C ALA A 138 6.84 5.55 14.13
N SER A 139 7.56 6.17 13.33
CA SER A 139 8.49 7.01 13.87
C SER A 139 7.99 8.23 14.19
N SER A 140 7.02 8.46 13.83
CA SER A 140 6.65 9.69 13.98
C SER A 140 6.82 10.30 15.03
N ALA A 141 6.56 9.74 15.54
CA ALA A 141 6.51 10.43 16.43
C ALA A 141 7.45 11.27 16.49
N SER A 142 8.20 10.88 16.41
CA SER A 142 9.05 11.61 16.67
C SER A 142 9.22 12.66 16.10
N ALA A 143 9.20 12.63 15.62
CA ALA A 143 9.58 13.52 15.16
C ALA A 143 9.10 14.57 15.13
N ALA A 144 8.92 14.74 15.24
CA ALA A 144 8.66 15.64 15.00
C ALA A 144 8.64 16.50 15.27
N PRO A 145 8.70 16.92 15.33
CA PRO A 145 8.40 17.96 15.34
C PRO A 145 8.81 18.79 14.64
N LYS A 146 9.12 18.79 14.34
CA LYS A 146 9.39 19.52 13.83
C LYS A 146 9.33 20.10 13.74
#